data_eb7c9c04181a630a9e4c497fba42b6fd
#
_entry.id   eb7c9c04181a630a9e4c497fba42b6fd
#
_cell.length_a   1.000
_cell.length_b   1.000
_cell.length_c   1.000
_cell.angle_alpha   90.00
_cell.angle_beta   90.00
_cell.angle_gamma   90.00
#
_symmetry.space_group_name_H-M   'P 1'
#
loop_
_entity.id
_entity.type
_entity.pdbx_description
1 polymer ?
#
loop_
_entity_poly.entity_id
_entity_poly.type
_entity_poly.pdbx_seq_one_letter_code
_entity_poly.pdbx_strand_id
1 'polypeptide(L)'
;ANTSTFTAQRFTSVFSGREPFFADHIVNGKPVLPGAAALEMARAAVTLAAEGLPGGKAGVRLKQIVWLRPVTALSEGVTLHVKLQPEENGDIAFEAYAEGEEPLVFFQGKAVLEETERAPVLDVEAVQARCGGRRMSKAECYEAFDSLGITYGPSHQALDAVYAGSGEVLAKLTLPPYAREEKEPFILHPSMLDAALQASIGLVHSDGSASGRPFLPFALQDMQVFSACRETMWAVLSSADGAYHIELCDENGEVCVRLTGLTARFLEEETEGKPLLLQPKWQESPPGEGGGQ
;
A
#
# COMPACT_ATOMS: atom_id res chain seq x y z
N ALA A 1 -9.62 -18.34 3.12
CA ALA A 1 -10.88 -19.11 3.19
C ALA A 1 -12.08 -18.17 3.37
N ASN A 2 -13.23 -18.52 2.75
CA ASN A 2 -14.50 -17.83 3.04
C ASN A 2 -15.03 -18.30 4.40
N THR A 3 -15.17 -17.38 5.34
CA THR A 3 -15.64 -17.61 6.72
C THR A 3 -16.87 -16.75 7.03
N SER A 4 -17.63 -16.38 5.98
CA SER A 4 -18.84 -15.58 6.08
C SER A 4 -19.90 -16.20 6.98
N THR A 5 -20.70 -15.37 7.61
CA THR A 5 -21.87 -15.74 8.41
C THR A 5 -23.16 -15.24 7.73
N PHE A 6 -24.31 -15.53 8.29
CA PHE A 6 -25.57 -14.99 7.76
C PHE A 6 -25.69 -13.45 7.84
N THR A 7 -24.85 -12.81 8.65
CA THR A 7 -24.90 -11.37 8.94
C THR A 7 -23.71 -10.57 8.40
N ALA A 8 -22.61 -11.24 7.98
CA ALA A 8 -21.43 -10.56 7.49
C ALA A 8 -20.64 -11.42 6.51
N GLN A 9 -20.19 -10.84 5.40
CA GLN A 9 -19.21 -11.46 4.53
C GLN A 9 -17.82 -11.28 5.13
N ARG A 10 -17.09 -12.41 5.26
CA ARG A 10 -15.77 -12.44 5.87
C ARG A 10 -14.85 -13.46 5.17
N PHE A 11 -13.64 -13.04 4.91
CA PHE A 11 -12.58 -13.89 4.38
C PHE A 11 -11.44 -13.96 5.39
N THR A 12 -10.91 -15.14 5.61
CA THR A 12 -9.85 -15.38 6.60
C THR A 12 -8.61 -15.93 5.92
N SER A 13 -7.47 -15.34 6.23
CA SER A 13 -6.13 -15.79 5.84
C SER A 13 -5.29 -16.03 7.09
N VAL A 14 -4.60 -17.16 7.11
CA VAL A 14 -3.67 -17.52 8.18
C VAL A 14 -2.28 -17.47 7.60
N PHE A 15 -1.44 -16.63 8.17
CA PHE A 15 -0.06 -16.43 7.75
C PHE A 15 0.89 -16.96 8.81
N SER A 16 1.89 -17.71 8.38
CA SER A 16 2.93 -18.25 9.26
C SER A 16 4.08 -17.27 9.49
N GLY A 17 4.14 -16.19 8.70
CA GLY A 17 5.27 -15.27 8.63
C GLY A 17 6.44 -15.75 7.78
N ARG A 18 6.30 -16.94 7.15
CA ARG A 18 7.31 -17.53 6.26
C ARG A 18 6.98 -17.33 4.79
N GLU A 19 5.79 -16.82 4.50
CA GLU A 19 5.37 -16.47 3.15
C GLU A 19 6.37 -15.44 2.60
N PRO A 20 6.77 -15.53 1.31
CA PRO A 20 7.80 -14.65 0.74
C PRO A 20 7.52 -13.17 0.96
N PHE A 21 6.25 -12.74 0.83
CA PHE A 21 5.86 -11.36 1.05
C PHE A 21 5.92 -10.88 2.52
N PHE A 22 6.05 -11.78 3.51
CA PHE A 22 6.39 -11.44 4.88
C PHE A 22 7.88 -11.58 5.15
N ALA A 23 8.45 -12.73 4.78
CA ALA A 23 9.84 -13.06 5.10
C ALA A 23 10.83 -12.12 4.43
N ASP A 24 10.49 -11.62 3.26
CA ASP A 24 11.33 -10.75 2.43
C ASP A 24 10.96 -9.25 2.53
N HIS A 25 10.08 -8.87 3.45
CA HIS A 25 9.73 -7.47 3.73
C HIS A 25 9.93 -7.16 5.21
N ILE A 26 11.14 -6.72 5.55
CA ILE A 26 11.58 -6.49 6.93
C ILE A 26 11.67 -5.00 7.21
N VAL A 27 10.95 -4.53 8.21
CA VAL A 27 10.97 -3.13 8.66
C VAL A 27 11.44 -3.08 10.12
N ASN A 28 12.53 -2.37 10.39
CA ASN A 28 13.17 -2.32 11.72
C ASN A 28 13.37 -3.72 12.33
N GLY A 29 13.84 -4.68 11.51
CA GLY A 29 14.12 -6.06 11.93
C GLY A 29 12.89 -6.95 12.16
N LYS A 30 11.67 -6.48 11.86
CA LYS A 30 10.42 -7.24 12.00
C LYS A 30 9.82 -7.55 10.63
N PRO A 31 9.35 -8.80 10.36
CA PRO A 31 8.56 -9.10 9.17
C PRO A 31 7.22 -8.33 9.21
N VAL A 32 6.94 -7.58 8.16
CA VAL A 32 5.74 -6.73 8.05
C VAL A 32 5.03 -7.03 6.73
N LEU A 33 3.71 -7.18 6.75
CA LEU A 33 2.92 -7.28 5.53
C LEU A 33 3.06 -6.01 4.70
N PRO A 34 3.50 -6.09 3.43
CA PRO A 34 3.55 -4.93 2.55
C PRO A 34 2.18 -4.26 2.40
N GLY A 35 2.13 -2.94 2.35
CA GLY A 35 0.90 -2.21 2.05
C GLY A 35 0.28 -2.64 0.71
N ALA A 36 1.09 -3.02 -0.25
CA ALA A 36 0.70 -3.59 -1.53
C ALA A 36 -0.08 -4.91 -1.39
N ALA A 37 0.37 -5.81 -0.51
CA ALA A 37 -0.32 -7.07 -0.24
C ALA A 37 -1.69 -6.84 0.41
N ALA A 38 -1.81 -5.84 1.27
CA ALA A 38 -3.09 -5.44 1.86
C ALA A 38 -4.11 -4.99 0.80
N LEU A 39 -3.66 -4.26 -0.24
CA LEU A 39 -4.51 -3.84 -1.37
C LEU A 39 -5.03 -5.05 -2.16
N GLU A 40 -4.15 -6.01 -2.48
CA GLU A 40 -4.57 -7.23 -3.18
C GLU A 40 -5.52 -8.09 -2.33
N MET A 41 -5.29 -8.19 -1.01
CA MET A 41 -6.21 -8.90 -0.11
C MET A 41 -7.61 -8.28 -0.11
N ALA A 42 -7.71 -6.94 -0.06
CA ALA A 42 -8.99 -6.24 -0.12
C ALA A 42 -9.68 -6.46 -1.47
N ARG A 43 -8.94 -6.27 -2.58
CA ARG A 43 -9.46 -6.48 -3.93
C ARG A 43 -9.95 -7.92 -4.14
N ALA A 44 -9.16 -8.90 -3.74
CA ALA A 44 -9.50 -10.31 -3.88
C ALA A 44 -10.73 -10.69 -3.04
N ALA A 45 -10.84 -10.19 -1.81
CA ALA A 45 -12.01 -10.43 -0.96
C ALA A 45 -13.29 -9.88 -1.60
N VAL A 46 -13.24 -8.66 -2.15
CA VAL A 46 -14.38 -8.04 -2.85
C VAL A 46 -14.73 -8.81 -4.12
N THR A 47 -13.74 -9.21 -4.91
CA THR A 47 -13.98 -10.02 -6.13
C THR A 47 -14.66 -11.34 -5.80
N LEU A 48 -14.14 -12.08 -4.80
CA LEU A 48 -14.73 -13.34 -4.36
C LEU A 48 -16.16 -13.17 -3.80
N ALA A 49 -16.44 -12.05 -3.16
CA ALA A 49 -17.78 -11.74 -2.67
C ALA A 49 -18.76 -11.40 -3.81
N ALA A 50 -18.25 -10.80 -4.89
CA ALA A 50 -19.05 -10.43 -6.05
C ALA A 50 -19.28 -11.61 -7.04
N GLU A 51 -18.55 -12.72 -6.90
CA GLU A 51 -18.77 -13.92 -7.71
C GLU A 51 -20.20 -14.42 -7.58
N GLY A 52 -20.89 -14.52 -8.73
CA GLY A 52 -22.30 -14.95 -8.77
C GLY A 52 -23.35 -13.84 -8.68
N LEU A 53 -22.94 -12.58 -8.52
CA LEU A 53 -23.85 -11.46 -8.63
C LEU A 53 -24.23 -11.20 -10.10
N PRO A 54 -25.50 -10.77 -10.39
CA PRO A 54 -25.88 -10.33 -11.72
C PRO A 54 -24.99 -9.16 -12.17
N GLY A 55 -24.32 -9.28 -13.32
CA GLY A 55 -23.36 -8.28 -13.80
C GLY A 55 -21.88 -8.68 -13.63
N GLY A 56 -21.58 -9.83 -13.15
CA GLY A 56 -20.38 -10.53 -12.68
C GLY A 56 -19.04 -10.40 -13.40
N LYS A 57 -18.76 -9.30 -14.08
CA LYS A 57 -17.41 -8.92 -14.57
C LYS A 57 -17.06 -7.47 -14.21
N ALA A 58 -17.62 -6.98 -13.13
CA ALA A 58 -17.27 -5.65 -12.65
C ALA A 58 -15.82 -5.64 -12.17
N GLY A 59 -15.06 -4.61 -12.56
CA GLY A 59 -13.77 -4.30 -11.97
C GLY A 59 -13.93 -3.86 -10.51
N VAL A 60 -12.91 -4.05 -9.71
CA VAL A 60 -12.86 -3.58 -8.33
C VAL A 60 -12.00 -2.32 -8.27
N ARG A 61 -12.58 -1.21 -7.85
CA ARG A 61 -11.89 0.02 -7.52
C ARG A 61 -11.86 0.19 -6.01
N LEU A 62 -10.68 0.44 -5.43
CA LEU A 62 -10.55 0.69 -4.00
C LEU A 62 -10.40 2.18 -3.73
N LYS A 63 -11.08 2.67 -2.69
CA LYS A 63 -11.11 4.09 -2.35
C LYS A 63 -10.90 4.31 -0.85
N GLN A 64 -10.36 5.48 -0.49
CA GLN A 64 -10.23 5.92 0.90
C GLN A 64 -9.57 4.86 1.81
N ILE A 65 -8.51 4.24 1.32
CA ILE A 65 -7.76 3.25 2.06
C ILE A 65 -6.91 3.94 3.13
N VAL A 66 -6.91 3.40 4.35
CA VAL A 66 -6.07 3.85 5.45
C VAL A 66 -5.40 2.64 6.10
N TRP A 67 -4.06 2.68 6.19
CA TRP A 67 -3.27 1.74 6.97
C TRP A 67 -3.10 2.30 8.39
N LEU A 68 -3.83 1.72 9.34
CA LEU A 68 -3.87 2.19 10.72
C LEU A 68 -2.63 1.74 11.50
N ARG A 69 -2.16 0.52 11.23
CA ARG A 69 -0.98 -0.06 11.88
C ARG A 69 -0.37 -1.17 11.03
N PRO A 70 0.95 -1.45 11.17
CA PRO A 70 1.59 -2.54 10.45
C PRO A 70 1.05 -3.89 10.92
N VAL A 71 0.88 -4.82 9.98
CA VAL A 71 0.63 -6.24 10.30
C VAL A 71 1.97 -6.93 10.41
N THR A 72 2.31 -7.42 11.59
CA THR A 72 3.54 -8.18 11.84
C THR A 72 3.21 -9.65 12.07
N ALA A 73 3.96 -10.55 11.43
CA ALA A 73 3.89 -11.98 11.72
C ALA A 73 5.08 -12.34 12.62
N LEU A 74 4.81 -12.55 13.90
CA LEU A 74 5.78 -13.08 14.87
C LEU A 74 5.82 -14.61 14.79
N SER A 75 6.56 -15.26 15.68
CA SER A 75 6.79 -16.71 15.70
C SER A 75 5.50 -17.57 15.67
N GLU A 76 4.39 -17.03 16.13
CA GLU A 76 3.08 -17.72 16.15
C GLU A 76 2.24 -17.49 14.89
N GLY A 77 2.76 -16.68 13.93
CA GLY A 77 2.00 -16.27 12.77
C GLY A 77 0.93 -15.21 13.08
N VAL A 78 0.06 -14.94 12.09
CA VAL A 78 -1.06 -14.00 12.24
C VAL A 78 -2.27 -14.48 11.46
N THR A 79 -3.45 -14.41 12.07
CA THR A 79 -4.73 -14.65 11.40
C THR A 79 -5.39 -13.31 11.11
N LEU A 80 -5.60 -13.02 9.82
CA LEU A 80 -6.28 -11.82 9.36
C LEU A 80 -7.65 -12.15 8.81
N HIS A 81 -8.63 -11.35 9.20
CA HIS A 81 -9.98 -11.38 8.69
C HIS A 81 -10.24 -10.13 7.87
N VAL A 82 -10.74 -10.27 6.64
CA VAL A 82 -11.26 -9.16 5.85
C VAL A 82 -12.78 -9.25 5.89
N LYS A 83 -13.41 -8.29 6.54
CA LYS A 83 -14.88 -8.15 6.62
C LYS A 83 -15.34 -7.15 5.58
N LEU A 84 -16.44 -7.48 4.90
CA LEU A 84 -17.08 -6.64 3.90
C LEU A 84 -18.48 -6.27 4.38
N GLN A 85 -18.85 -5.00 4.19
CA GLN A 85 -20.14 -4.47 4.56
C GLN A 85 -20.67 -3.56 3.43
N PRO A 86 -21.76 -3.99 2.73
CA PRO A 86 -22.42 -3.13 1.75
C PRO A 86 -22.99 -1.87 2.41
N GLU A 87 -22.84 -0.73 1.74
CA GLU A 87 -23.38 0.56 2.13
C GLU A 87 -24.61 0.93 1.28
N GLU A 88 -25.44 1.84 1.76
CA GLU A 88 -26.67 2.26 1.07
C GLU A 88 -26.40 2.94 -0.30
N ASN A 89 -25.25 3.57 -0.46
CA ASN A 89 -24.82 4.21 -1.71
C ASN A 89 -24.27 3.24 -2.77
N GLY A 90 -24.22 1.94 -2.45
CA GLY A 90 -23.68 0.88 -3.32
C GLY A 90 -22.19 0.61 -3.16
N ASP A 91 -21.47 1.39 -2.33
CA ASP A 91 -20.10 1.09 -1.95
C ASP A 91 -20.04 -0.13 -1.02
N ILE A 92 -18.86 -0.73 -0.90
CA ILE A 92 -18.59 -1.84 0.00
C ILE A 92 -17.49 -1.38 0.95
N ALA A 93 -17.84 -1.11 2.20
CA ALA A 93 -16.82 -0.87 3.23
C ALA A 93 -16.08 -2.18 3.52
N PHE A 94 -14.77 -2.10 3.70
CA PHE A 94 -13.96 -3.24 4.15
C PHE A 94 -13.05 -2.85 5.31
N GLU A 95 -12.81 -3.80 6.18
CA GLU A 95 -11.83 -3.70 7.25
C GLU A 95 -11.06 -5.01 7.38
N ALA A 96 -9.75 -4.93 7.60
CA ALA A 96 -8.91 -6.07 7.90
C ALA A 96 -8.46 -6.01 9.36
N TYR A 97 -8.71 -7.09 10.09
CA TYR A 97 -8.50 -7.13 11.53
C TYR A 97 -8.03 -8.51 12.00
N ALA A 98 -7.45 -8.57 13.20
CA ALA A 98 -7.26 -9.79 13.97
C ALA A 98 -8.26 -9.84 15.12
N GLU A 99 -8.70 -11.06 15.47
CA GLU A 99 -9.56 -11.28 16.64
C GLU A 99 -8.78 -11.12 17.95
N GLY A 100 -9.45 -10.63 18.99
CA GLY A 100 -8.95 -10.43 20.35
C GLY A 100 -10.11 -10.08 21.27
N GLU A 101 -9.84 -9.64 22.50
CA GLU A 101 -10.88 -9.10 23.39
C GLU A 101 -11.62 -7.95 22.72
N GLU A 102 -10.87 -7.07 22.02
CA GLU A 102 -11.38 -6.13 21.05
C GLU A 102 -10.70 -6.39 19.69
N PRO A 103 -11.44 -6.34 18.56
CA PRO A 103 -10.87 -6.52 17.24
C PRO A 103 -9.79 -5.48 16.95
N LEU A 104 -8.59 -5.93 16.54
CA LEU A 104 -7.49 -5.06 16.18
C LEU A 104 -7.50 -4.79 14.68
N VAL A 105 -8.00 -3.63 14.26
CA VAL A 105 -8.07 -3.24 12.84
C VAL A 105 -6.70 -2.73 12.37
N PHE A 106 -6.21 -3.27 11.24
CA PHE A 106 -4.93 -2.93 10.63
C PHE A 106 -5.08 -1.99 9.45
N PHE A 107 -6.01 -2.26 8.56
CA PHE A 107 -6.31 -1.38 7.43
C PHE A 107 -7.79 -1.46 7.09
N GLN A 108 -8.30 -0.40 6.48
CA GLN A 108 -9.69 -0.28 6.09
C GLN A 108 -9.83 0.61 4.86
N GLY A 109 -11.01 0.57 4.22
CA GLY A 109 -11.32 1.40 3.08
C GLY A 109 -12.69 1.07 2.50
N LYS A 110 -12.90 1.51 1.27
CA LYS A 110 -14.10 1.24 0.48
C LYS A 110 -13.74 0.60 -0.85
N ALA A 111 -14.63 -0.22 -1.37
CA ALA A 111 -14.56 -0.76 -2.71
C ALA A 111 -15.83 -0.40 -3.48
N VAL A 112 -15.68 -0.21 -4.78
CA VAL A 112 -16.76 0.01 -5.73
C VAL A 112 -16.66 -1.04 -6.82
N LEU A 113 -17.77 -1.65 -7.17
CA LEU A 113 -17.89 -2.53 -8.33
C LEU A 113 -18.35 -1.69 -9.52
N GLU A 114 -17.49 -1.54 -10.51
CA GLU A 114 -17.77 -0.73 -11.70
C GLU A 114 -17.26 -1.43 -12.97
N GLU A 115 -17.77 -1.05 -14.13
CA GLU A 115 -17.18 -1.50 -15.40
C GLU A 115 -15.75 -0.99 -15.50
N THR A 116 -14.84 -1.89 -15.90
CA THR A 116 -13.44 -1.50 -16.09
C THR A 116 -13.35 -0.52 -17.26
N GLU A 117 -12.90 0.69 -16.99
CA GLU A 117 -12.64 1.69 -18.01
C GLU A 117 -11.53 1.23 -18.97
N ARG A 118 -11.47 1.83 -20.15
CA ARG A 118 -10.35 1.60 -21.05
C ARG A 118 -9.05 2.10 -20.40
N ALA A 119 -8.04 1.24 -20.37
CA ALA A 119 -6.73 1.58 -19.85
C ALA A 119 -6.12 2.77 -20.63
N PRO A 120 -5.58 3.77 -19.95
CA PRO A 120 -4.78 4.81 -20.61
C PRO A 120 -3.44 4.23 -21.07
N VAL A 121 -2.79 4.91 -22.00
CA VAL A 121 -1.48 4.53 -22.52
C VAL A 121 -0.49 5.66 -22.21
N LEU A 122 0.62 5.31 -21.57
CA LEU A 122 1.72 6.20 -21.23
C LEU A 122 2.78 6.16 -22.33
N ASP A 123 3.30 7.33 -22.68
CA ASP A 123 4.51 7.44 -23.50
C ASP A 123 5.74 7.29 -22.57
N VAL A 124 6.17 6.04 -22.38
CA VAL A 124 7.30 5.69 -21.49
C VAL A 124 8.61 6.33 -21.96
N GLU A 125 8.82 6.48 -23.28
CA GLU A 125 10.02 7.12 -23.82
C GLU A 125 10.04 8.62 -23.49
N ALA A 126 8.90 9.29 -23.61
CA ALA A 126 8.78 10.70 -23.22
C ALA A 126 8.98 10.89 -21.71
N VAL A 127 8.45 9.98 -20.85
CA VAL A 127 8.71 10.00 -19.41
C VAL A 127 10.20 9.78 -19.14
N GLN A 128 10.83 8.81 -19.79
CA GLN A 128 12.25 8.51 -19.60
C GLN A 128 13.14 9.71 -20.00
N ALA A 129 12.76 10.43 -21.06
CA ALA A 129 13.48 11.64 -21.46
C ALA A 129 13.42 12.74 -20.41
N ARG A 130 12.27 12.88 -19.67
CA ARG A 130 12.14 13.83 -18.56
C ARG A 130 12.87 13.39 -17.29
N CYS A 131 13.03 12.09 -17.09
CA CYS A 131 13.73 11.47 -15.95
C CYS A 131 15.24 11.26 -16.21
N GLY A 132 15.86 12.06 -17.08
CA GLY A 132 17.27 11.93 -17.45
C GLY A 132 18.31 12.42 -16.43
N GLY A 133 17.89 12.89 -15.24
CA GLY A 133 18.76 13.52 -14.26
C GLY A 133 19.68 12.55 -13.50
N ARG A 134 19.12 11.55 -12.86
CA ARG A 134 19.83 10.54 -12.07
C ARG A 134 19.29 9.15 -12.35
N ARG A 135 20.19 8.20 -12.51
CA ARG A 135 19.86 6.78 -12.55
C ARG A 135 20.39 6.10 -11.31
N MET A 136 19.56 5.31 -10.64
CA MET A 136 19.95 4.39 -9.57
C MET A 136 19.82 2.96 -10.09
N SER A 137 20.83 2.16 -9.87
CA SER A 137 20.80 0.72 -10.12
C SER A 137 20.02 -0.02 -9.04
N LYS A 138 19.68 -1.28 -9.28
CA LYS A 138 19.06 -2.17 -8.30
C LYS A 138 19.81 -2.16 -6.96
N ALA A 139 21.14 -2.34 -6.99
CA ALA A 139 21.98 -2.39 -5.79
C ALA A 139 21.87 -1.08 -4.99
N GLU A 140 22.02 0.08 -5.65
CA GLU A 140 21.93 1.39 -4.99
C GLU A 140 20.56 1.63 -4.36
N CYS A 141 19.49 1.17 -4.99
CA CYS A 141 18.13 1.30 -4.42
C CYS A 141 18.02 0.49 -3.11
N TYR A 142 18.44 -0.78 -3.11
CA TYR A 142 18.28 -1.64 -1.93
C TYR A 142 19.27 -1.30 -0.81
N GLU A 143 20.48 -0.85 -1.12
CA GLU A 143 21.42 -0.27 -0.13
C GLU A 143 20.80 0.99 0.54
N ALA A 144 20.12 1.82 -0.24
CA ALA A 144 19.44 2.98 0.30
C ALA A 144 18.28 2.58 1.26
N PHE A 145 17.48 1.57 0.90
CA PHE A 145 16.43 1.06 1.80
C PHE A 145 16.99 0.45 3.08
N ASP A 146 18.05 -0.35 2.99
CA ASP A 146 18.71 -0.90 4.18
C ASP A 146 19.18 0.21 5.12
N SER A 147 19.71 1.30 4.58
CA SER A 147 20.12 2.47 5.37
C SER A 147 18.95 3.19 6.06
N LEU A 148 17.72 3.01 5.54
CA LEU A 148 16.48 3.53 6.11
C LEU A 148 15.79 2.53 7.05
N GLY A 149 16.39 1.34 7.30
CA GLY A 149 15.83 0.31 8.18
C GLY A 149 14.76 -0.57 7.50
N ILE A 150 14.70 -0.58 6.16
CA ILE A 150 13.85 -1.50 5.39
C ILE A 150 14.72 -2.45 4.60
N THR A 151 14.68 -3.74 4.94
CA THR A 151 15.41 -4.78 4.20
C THR A 151 14.45 -5.57 3.34
N TYR A 152 14.72 -5.60 2.04
CA TYR A 152 13.99 -6.38 1.07
C TYR A 152 14.76 -7.66 0.71
N GLY A 153 14.13 -8.81 0.91
CA GLY A 153 14.67 -10.09 0.47
C GLY A 153 14.42 -10.36 -1.03
N PRO A 154 14.93 -11.49 -1.55
CA PRO A 154 14.97 -11.77 -2.98
C PRO A 154 13.62 -11.72 -3.69
N SER A 155 12.52 -12.11 -3.04
CA SER A 155 11.18 -12.10 -3.64
C SER A 155 10.58 -10.69 -3.76
N HIS A 156 11.10 -9.70 -3.01
CA HIS A 156 10.63 -8.31 -3.03
C HIS A 156 11.58 -7.34 -3.72
N GLN A 157 12.65 -7.84 -4.33
CA GLN A 157 13.60 -7.02 -5.07
C GLN A 157 13.25 -6.92 -6.56
N ALA A 158 12.10 -6.33 -6.88
CA ALA A 158 11.61 -6.19 -8.25
C ALA A 158 12.08 -4.90 -8.96
N LEU A 159 12.72 -3.94 -8.27
CA LEU A 159 13.34 -2.78 -8.91
C LEU A 159 14.60 -3.20 -9.69
N ASP A 160 14.64 -2.90 -10.99
CA ASP A 160 15.85 -3.07 -11.82
C ASP A 160 16.65 -1.76 -11.93
N ALA A 161 15.93 -0.66 -12.12
CA ALA A 161 16.53 0.67 -12.20
C ALA A 161 15.48 1.74 -11.89
N VAL A 162 15.94 2.85 -11.33
CA VAL A 162 15.14 4.05 -11.06
C VAL A 162 15.77 5.24 -11.76
N TYR A 163 14.99 6.00 -12.50
CA TYR A 163 15.38 7.21 -13.21
C TYR A 163 14.64 8.39 -12.58
N ALA A 164 15.36 9.33 -12.01
CA ALA A 164 14.77 10.48 -11.34
C ALA A 164 14.84 11.74 -12.21
N GLY A 165 13.72 12.44 -12.29
CA GLY A 165 13.57 13.76 -12.89
C GLY A 165 13.18 14.80 -11.84
N SER A 166 12.71 15.95 -12.29
CA SER A 166 12.20 17.00 -11.38
C SER A 166 10.77 16.69 -10.97
N GLY A 167 10.60 16.10 -9.75
CA GLY A 167 9.29 15.74 -9.19
C GLY A 167 8.62 14.52 -9.85
N GLU A 168 9.34 13.82 -10.73
CA GLU A 168 8.87 12.62 -11.42
C GLU A 168 9.94 11.53 -11.38
N VAL A 169 9.51 10.28 -11.28
CA VAL A 169 10.38 9.10 -11.28
C VAL A 169 9.82 8.07 -12.27
N LEU A 170 10.71 7.48 -13.05
CA LEU A 170 10.42 6.29 -13.85
C LEU A 170 11.22 5.12 -13.27
N ALA A 171 10.57 4.00 -12.99
CA ALA A 171 11.24 2.79 -12.54
C ALA A 171 10.96 1.61 -13.47
N LYS A 172 12.00 0.84 -13.78
CA LYS A 172 11.85 -0.45 -14.45
C LYS A 172 11.72 -1.53 -13.39
N LEU A 173 10.71 -2.38 -13.55
CA LEU A 173 10.36 -3.44 -12.63
C LEU A 173 10.42 -4.79 -13.35
N THR A 174 10.98 -5.80 -12.68
CA THR A 174 10.94 -7.19 -13.15
C THR A 174 10.61 -8.11 -11.98
N LEU A 175 9.58 -8.93 -12.16
CA LEU A 175 9.17 -9.89 -11.13
C LEU A 175 10.30 -10.87 -10.84
N PRO A 176 10.77 -10.95 -9.58
CA PRO A 176 11.86 -11.85 -9.22
C PRO A 176 11.51 -13.32 -9.49
N PRO A 177 12.49 -14.17 -9.87
CA PRO A 177 12.23 -15.59 -10.16
C PRO A 177 11.54 -16.34 -9.01
N TYR A 178 11.91 -16.03 -7.77
CA TYR A 178 11.31 -16.64 -6.58
C TYR A 178 9.82 -16.30 -6.41
N ALA A 179 9.37 -15.15 -6.89
CA ALA A 179 7.98 -14.74 -6.85
C ALA A 179 7.14 -15.33 -8.00
N ARG A 180 7.77 -15.91 -9.05
CA ARG A 180 7.10 -16.56 -10.17
C ARG A 180 6.61 -17.98 -9.84
N GLU A 181 7.16 -18.59 -8.81
CA GLU A 181 6.85 -19.97 -8.41
C GLU A 181 5.58 -20.09 -7.57
N GLU A 182 4.91 -18.97 -7.28
CA GLU A 182 3.66 -18.96 -6.51
C GLU A 182 2.54 -19.62 -7.31
N LYS A 183 1.82 -20.56 -6.66
CA LYS A 183 0.81 -21.41 -7.31
C LYS A 183 -0.48 -20.69 -7.65
N GLU A 184 -0.77 -19.57 -7.00
CA GLU A 184 -1.99 -18.79 -7.21
C GLU A 184 -1.65 -17.47 -7.93
N PRO A 185 -2.31 -17.19 -9.06
CA PRO A 185 -2.05 -15.96 -9.79
C PRO A 185 -2.63 -14.75 -9.03
N PHE A 186 -1.77 -13.83 -8.61
CA PHE A 186 -2.18 -12.51 -8.15
C PHE A 186 -2.61 -11.64 -9.34
N ILE A 187 -3.67 -10.88 -9.19
CA ILE A 187 -3.96 -9.77 -10.12
C ILE A 187 -2.99 -8.61 -9.85
N LEU A 188 -2.83 -8.25 -8.58
CA LEU A 188 -1.84 -7.27 -8.12
C LEU A 188 -0.73 -8.02 -7.39
N HIS A 189 0.28 -8.47 -8.13
CA HIS A 189 1.37 -9.21 -7.49
C HIS A 189 2.05 -8.33 -6.42
N PRO A 190 2.10 -8.76 -5.14
CA PRO A 190 2.60 -7.94 -4.04
C PRO A 190 3.97 -7.34 -4.31
N SER A 191 4.93 -8.13 -4.82
CA SER A 191 6.29 -7.66 -5.13
C SER A 191 6.31 -6.59 -6.24
N MET A 192 5.44 -6.69 -7.25
CA MET A 192 5.38 -5.72 -8.34
C MET A 192 4.74 -4.41 -7.89
N LEU A 193 3.62 -4.51 -7.17
CA LEU A 193 2.94 -3.32 -6.65
C LEU A 193 3.78 -2.64 -5.58
N ASP A 194 4.45 -3.41 -4.71
CA ASP A 194 5.37 -2.85 -3.71
C ASP A 194 6.58 -2.18 -4.37
N ALA A 195 7.15 -2.77 -5.43
CA ALA A 195 8.26 -2.16 -6.18
C ALA A 195 7.87 -0.81 -6.81
N ALA A 196 6.61 -0.63 -7.18
CA ALA A 196 6.12 0.67 -7.62
C ALA A 196 6.09 1.70 -6.49
N LEU A 197 5.80 1.28 -5.24
CA LEU A 197 5.94 2.13 -4.05
C LEU A 197 7.41 2.40 -3.72
N GLN A 198 8.26 1.38 -3.85
CA GLN A 198 9.71 1.49 -3.66
C GLN A 198 10.34 2.50 -4.61
N ALA A 199 9.78 2.72 -5.82
CA ALA A 199 10.28 3.72 -6.78
C ALA A 199 10.36 5.13 -6.19
N SER A 200 9.61 5.43 -5.12
CA SER A 200 9.68 6.70 -4.38
C SER A 200 11.06 7.03 -3.83
N ILE A 201 11.96 6.03 -3.70
CA ILE A 201 13.37 6.25 -3.30
C ILE A 201 14.07 7.24 -4.23
N GLY A 202 13.67 7.30 -5.51
CA GLY A 202 14.19 8.27 -6.48
C GLY A 202 13.85 9.72 -6.15
N LEU A 203 12.71 10.00 -5.51
CA LEU A 203 12.34 11.34 -5.05
C LEU A 203 13.09 11.75 -3.79
N VAL A 204 13.20 10.84 -2.82
CA VAL A 204 13.84 11.12 -1.53
C VAL A 204 15.31 11.55 -1.70
N HIS A 205 16.02 10.94 -2.66
CA HIS A 205 17.41 11.27 -2.93
C HIS A 205 17.61 12.55 -3.75
N SER A 206 16.58 13.03 -4.47
CA SER A 206 16.68 14.28 -5.23
C SER A 206 16.53 15.53 -4.33
N ASP A 207 15.79 15.42 -3.23
CA ASP A 207 15.48 16.59 -2.38
C ASP A 207 16.39 16.71 -1.15
N GLY A 208 17.33 15.79 -0.93
CA GLY A 208 18.24 15.82 0.22
C GLY A 208 17.56 15.66 1.59
N SER A 209 16.27 15.31 1.61
CA SER A 209 15.45 15.25 2.81
C SER A 209 15.41 13.86 3.47
N ALA A 210 16.40 13.00 3.21
CA ALA A 210 16.47 11.69 3.83
C ALA A 210 16.54 11.83 5.37
N SER A 211 15.39 11.72 6.02
CA SER A 211 15.27 11.81 7.49
C SER A 211 15.87 10.60 8.22
N GLY A 212 16.49 9.65 7.49
CA GLY A 212 17.06 8.43 8.07
C GLY A 212 16.05 7.47 8.70
N ARG A 213 14.76 7.69 8.48
CA ARG A 213 13.67 6.85 9.03
C ARG A 213 12.85 6.23 7.91
N PRO A 214 12.40 4.96 8.08
CA PRO A 214 11.50 4.34 7.12
C PRO A 214 10.16 5.06 7.12
N PHE A 215 9.63 5.32 5.93
CA PHE A 215 8.26 5.77 5.78
C PHE A 215 7.42 4.66 5.14
N LEU A 216 6.21 4.47 5.65
CA LEU A 216 5.28 3.46 5.17
C LEU A 216 4.02 4.12 4.63
N PRO A 217 3.31 3.46 3.71
CA PRO A 217 1.99 3.91 3.27
C PRO A 217 1.08 4.19 4.46
N PHE A 218 0.41 5.34 4.42
CA PHE A 218 -0.54 5.75 5.46
C PHE A 218 -1.96 5.82 4.95
N ALA A 219 -2.19 6.49 3.83
CA ALA A 219 -3.50 6.55 3.19
C ALA A 219 -3.37 6.59 1.67
N LEU A 220 -4.39 6.08 0.99
CA LEU A 220 -4.52 6.11 -0.47
C LEU A 220 -5.94 6.53 -0.81
N GLN A 221 -6.09 7.57 -1.62
CA GLN A 221 -7.42 8.07 -2.00
C GLN A 221 -8.14 7.13 -2.95
N ASP A 222 -7.41 6.61 -3.95
CA ASP A 222 -8.02 5.84 -5.03
C ASP A 222 -7.02 4.85 -5.66
N MET A 223 -7.51 3.64 -5.97
CA MET A 223 -6.79 2.64 -6.76
C MET A 223 -7.71 2.07 -7.82
N GLN A 224 -7.33 2.25 -9.08
CA GLN A 224 -7.97 1.64 -10.23
C GLN A 224 -7.13 0.49 -10.77
N VAL A 225 -7.77 -0.62 -11.10
CA VAL A 225 -7.15 -1.79 -11.71
C VAL A 225 -7.75 -1.99 -13.10
N PHE A 226 -6.94 -1.83 -14.13
CA PHE A 226 -7.35 -2.00 -15.52
C PHE A 226 -7.03 -3.41 -16.03
N SER A 227 -5.90 -3.97 -15.58
CA SER A 227 -5.49 -5.33 -15.90
C SER A 227 -4.52 -5.88 -14.83
N ALA A 228 -4.22 -7.19 -14.92
CA ALA A 228 -3.25 -7.82 -14.02
C ALA A 228 -1.82 -7.30 -14.25
N CYS A 229 -1.02 -7.27 -13.18
CA CYS A 229 0.42 -7.03 -13.28
C CYS A 229 1.10 -8.04 -14.21
N ARG A 230 2.13 -7.58 -14.93
CA ARG A 230 2.96 -8.39 -15.82
C ARG A 230 4.32 -8.69 -15.17
N GLU A 231 5.08 -9.61 -15.76
CA GLU A 231 6.42 -9.95 -15.27
C GLU A 231 7.42 -8.78 -15.41
N THR A 232 7.28 -7.98 -16.46
CA THR A 232 8.07 -6.76 -16.69
C THR A 232 7.12 -5.59 -16.82
N MET A 233 7.38 -4.52 -16.08
CA MET A 233 6.55 -3.32 -16.05
C MET A 233 7.40 -2.06 -15.90
N TRP A 234 6.77 -0.93 -16.16
CA TRP A 234 7.26 0.38 -15.80
C TRP A 234 6.34 1.00 -14.75
N ALA A 235 6.93 1.65 -13.76
CA ALA A 235 6.21 2.49 -12.82
C ALA A 235 6.59 3.95 -13.03
N VAL A 236 5.59 4.80 -13.25
CA VAL A 236 5.73 6.25 -13.28
C VAL A 236 5.18 6.79 -11.98
N LEU A 237 6.00 7.53 -11.24
CA LEU A 237 5.63 8.11 -9.96
C LEU A 237 5.84 9.61 -10.01
N SER A 238 4.83 10.37 -9.60
CA SER A 238 4.89 11.83 -9.45
C SER A 238 4.44 12.24 -8.06
N SER A 239 4.90 13.41 -7.61
CA SER A 239 4.50 14.00 -6.34
C SER A 239 3.84 15.35 -6.56
N ALA A 240 2.64 15.53 -5.99
CA ALA A 240 1.91 16.79 -6.02
C ALA A 240 1.19 16.98 -4.68
N ASP A 241 1.26 18.19 -4.12
CA ASP A 241 0.55 18.59 -2.88
C ASP A 241 0.79 17.65 -1.68
N GLY A 242 2.00 17.07 -1.58
CA GLY A 242 2.38 16.15 -0.50
C GLY A 242 1.82 14.73 -0.65
N ALA A 243 1.24 14.41 -1.79
CA ALA A 243 0.77 13.08 -2.14
C ALA A 243 1.49 12.53 -3.37
N TYR A 244 1.57 11.20 -3.47
CA TYR A 244 2.14 10.49 -4.61
C TYR A 244 1.04 9.96 -5.52
N HIS A 245 1.31 10.01 -6.82
CA HIS A 245 0.51 9.38 -7.87
C HIS A 245 1.40 8.38 -8.59
N ILE A 246 0.91 7.16 -8.76
CA ILE A 246 1.69 6.06 -9.33
C ILE A 246 0.88 5.39 -10.43
N GLU A 247 1.48 5.20 -11.59
CA GLU A 247 0.92 4.41 -12.67
C GLU A 247 1.88 3.27 -13.01
N LEU A 248 1.36 2.02 -12.95
CA LEU A 248 2.07 0.85 -13.44
C LEU A 248 1.56 0.55 -14.83
N CYS A 249 2.45 0.48 -15.80
CA CYS A 249 2.12 0.09 -17.17
C CYS A 249 3.00 -1.08 -17.64
N ASP A 250 2.52 -1.78 -18.64
CA ASP A 250 3.30 -2.81 -19.32
C ASP A 250 4.39 -2.20 -20.21
N GLU A 251 5.13 -3.03 -20.95
CA GLU A 251 6.19 -2.60 -21.85
C GLU A 251 5.71 -1.78 -23.04
N ASN A 252 4.40 -1.81 -23.35
CA ASN A 252 3.76 -1.02 -24.41
C ASN A 252 3.20 0.31 -23.86
N GLY A 253 3.33 0.58 -22.57
CA GLY A 253 2.78 1.75 -21.89
C GLY A 253 1.31 1.61 -21.48
N GLU A 254 0.64 0.48 -21.73
CA GLU A 254 -0.74 0.27 -21.30
C GLU A 254 -0.81 0.18 -19.78
N VAL A 255 -1.55 1.10 -19.15
CA VAL A 255 -1.64 1.19 -17.69
C VAL A 255 -2.43 0.01 -17.14
N CYS A 256 -1.82 -0.75 -16.24
CA CYS A 256 -2.44 -1.88 -15.56
C CYS A 256 -3.06 -1.45 -14.22
N VAL A 257 -2.39 -0.55 -13.49
CA VAL A 257 -2.81 -0.08 -12.17
C VAL A 257 -2.50 1.41 -12.03
N ARG A 258 -3.43 2.15 -11.44
CA ARG A 258 -3.24 3.55 -11.06
C ARG A 258 -3.54 3.73 -9.58
N LEU A 259 -2.60 4.36 -8.87
CA LEU A 259 -2.75 4.79 -7.48
C LEU A 259 -2.75 6.31 -7.43
N THR A 260 -3.78 6.90 -6.81
CA THR A 260 -3.93 8.35 -6.73
C THR A 260 -4.02 8.80 -5.28
N GLY A 261 -3.23 9.80 -4.92
CA GLY A 261 -3.29 10.42 -3.58
C GLY A 261 -2.74 9.51 -2.48
N LEU A 262 -1.64 8.79 -2.76
CA LEU A 262 -0.93 8.03 -1.76
C LEU A 262 -0.15 8.98 -0.84
N THR A 263 -0.37 8.87 0.45
CA THR A 263 0.42 9.54 1.48
C THR A 263 1.18 8.51 2.32
N ALA A 264 2.32 8.92 2.83
CA ALA A 264 3.15 8.07 3.67
C ALA A 264 3.48 8.80 4.98
N ARG A 265 3.79 8.05 6.02
CA ARG A 265 4.25 8.60 7.30
C ARG A 265 5.50 7.87 7.77
N PHE A 266 6.33 8.56 8.52
CA PHE A 266 7.46 7.94 9.19
C PHE A 266 6.97 7.03 10.31
N LEU A 267 7.60 5.86 10.44
CA LEU A 267 7.42 5.04 11.63
C LEU A 267 8.03 5.79 12.82
N GLU A 268 7.21 6.11 13.80
CA GLU A 268 7.70 6.50 15.10
C GLU A 268 8.34 5.27 15.74
N GLU A 269 9.54 5.43 16.35
CA GLU A 269 10.08 4.39 17.22
C GLU A 269 9.03 4.16 18.31
N GLU A 270 8.61 2.90 18.50
CA GLU A 270 7.87 2.52 19.70
C GLU A 270 8.76 2.85 20.91
N THR A 271 8.67 4.06 21.41
CA THR A 271 9.12 4.33 22.77
C THR A 271 8.26 3.45 23.64
N GLU A 272 8.88 2.41 24.24
CA GLU A 272 8.25 1.57 25.24
C GLU A 272 7.42 2.46 26.16
N GLY A 273 6.11 2.23 26.16
CA GLY A 273 5.11 3.16 26.65
C GLY A 273 5.40 3.72 28.03
N LYS A 274 5.83 4.96 28.09
CA LYS A 274 5.44 5.79 29.22
C LYS A 274 4.00 6.22 28.94
N PRO A 275 3.01 5.74 29.72
CA PRO A 275 1.65 6.22 29.58
C PRO A 275 1.68 7.74 29.71
N LEU A 276 1.16 8.44 28.69
CA LEU A 276 0.96 9.89 28.77
C LEU A 276 -0.17 10.10 29.79
N LEU A 277 0.21 10.25 31.06
CA LEU A 277 -0.71 10.64 32.13
C LEU A 277 -1.01 12.14 31.94
N LEU A 278 -2.04 12.43 31.16
CA LEU A 278 -2.62 13.77 31.09
C LEU A 278 -3.37 14.00 32.39
N GLN A 279 -2.79 14.78 33.32
CA GLN A 279 -3.54 15.32 34.43
C GLN A 279 -4.32 16.55 33.94
N PRO A 280 -5.66 16.57 34.05
CA PRO A 280 -6.43 17.77 33.78
C PRO A 280 -6.04 18.85 34.82
N LYS A 281 -5.46 19.94 34.35
CA LYS A 281 -5.14 21.09 35.18
C LYS A 281 -6.24 22.15 34.96
N TRP A 282 -7.11 22.28 35.94
CA TRP A 282 -8.11 23.33 35.94
C TRP A 282 -7.39 24.68 36.17
N GLN A 283 -7.61 25.63 35.26
CA GLN A 283 -7.20 27.00 35.40
C GLN A 283 -8.44 27.84 35.71
N GLU A 284 -8.45 28.52 36.86
CA GLU A 284 -9.52 29.47 37.18
C GLU A 284 -9.48 30.61 36.13
N SER A 285 -10.60 30.78 35.44
CA SER A 285 -10.79 31.92 34.56
C SER A 285 -11.21 33.13 35.44
N PRO A 286 -10.58 34.29 35.33
CA PRO A 286 -11.03 35.43 36.09
C PRO A 286 -12.49 35.73 35.71
N PRO A 287 -13.35 36.15 36.68
CA PRO A 287 -14.71 36.50 36.40
C PRO A 287 -14.73 37.67 35.41
N GLY A 288 -15.44 37.48 34.27
CA GLY A 288 -15.65 38.53 33.30
C GLY A 288 -16.33 39.73 33.95
N GLU A 289 -15.73 40.90 33.81
CA GLU A 289 -16.36 42.17 34.24
C GLU A 289 -17.70 42.33 33.49
N GLY A 290 -18.78 42.24 34.26
CA GLY A 290 -20.12 42.49 33.79
C GLY A 290 -20.24 43.96 33.39
N GLY A 291 -20.23 44.23 32.08
CA GLY A 291 -20.65 45.49 31.49
C GLY A 291 -22.15 45.64 31.65
N GLY A 292 -22.58 46.37 32.67
CA GLY A 292 -23.90 46.94 32.73
C GLY A 292 -24.03 48.17 31.84
N GLN A 293 -24.97 48.16 30.96
CA GLN A 293 -25.95 49.24 30.68
C GLN A 293 -27.04 48.73 29.76
#